data_9346a19d250a24593f0e802f892bdf07
#
_entry.id   9346a19d250a24593f0e802f892bdf07
#
_cell.length_a   1.000
_cell.length_b   1.000
_cell.length_c   1.000
_cell.angle_alpha   90.00
_cell.angle_beta   90.00
_cell.angle_gamma   90.00
#
_symmetry.space_group_name_H-M   'P 1'
#
loop_
_entity.id
_entity.type
_entity.pdbx_description
1 polymer ?
#
loop_
_entity_poly.entity_id
_entity_poly.type
_entity_poly.pdbx_seq_one_letter_code
_entity_poly.pdbx_strand_id
1 'polypeptide(L)'
;LFMQLTNRDKVRNIIYQICQELKGIGVTGMISSEQPDTGNISSGYGVEEFVSDGVIQMRIIPGEQQLIRKMLVTKMRGVGYRSGYVQFAVTSRGLRVFPKIAVQRGIANTDFTERKKTGIAGLDTALDGGIPKGHVVLISGTTGSGKTLSCMQFLEEGIRSGEKGLYVALEEPVQQVIKTGELHGWDLAENVEAGDLRFVTGDLIDFVPDEILSDIVNAVEETGANRVVVDAISSIMSATMHQESVRQFLLQLADYLKFKGITSILSFLMSANFGAEKRQLLSALETN
;
A
#
# COMPACT_ATOMS: atom_id res chain seq x y z
N LEU A 1 33.28 -15.09 -5.51
CA LEU A 1 34.48 -15.75 -6.01
C LEU A 1 35.70 -15.51 -5.11
N PHE A 2 35.94 -14.28 -4.67
CA PHE A 2 37.06 -13.92 -3.78
C PHE A 2 36.98 -14.61 -2.38
N MET A 3 35.81 -14.90 -1.89
CA MET A 3 35.57 -15.38 -0.51
C MET A 3 35.81 -16.88 -0.30
N GLN A 4 35.86 -17.67 -1.37
CA GLN A 4 36.09 -19.13 -1.25
C GLN A 4 37.57 -19.52 -1.13
N LEU A 5 38.50 -18.62 -1.37
CA LEU A 5 39.93 -18.94 -1.53
C LEU A 5 40.85 -18.38 -0.47
N THR A 6 40.37 -17.62 0.58
CA THR A 6 41.32 -16.87 1.40
C THR A 6 40.87 -16.75 2.86
N ASN A 7 41.88 -16.68 3.75
CA ASN A 7 41.74 -16.37 5.16
C ASN A 7 40.96 -15.05 5.39
N ARG A 8 40.04 -15.02 6.36
CA ARG A 8 39.16 -13.86 6.71
C ARG A 8 39.88 -12.54 6.78
N ASP A 9 41.09 -12.51 7.36
CA ASP A 9 41.87 -11.28 7.50
C ASP A 9 42.37 -10.70 6.18
N LYS A 10 42.67 -11.55 5.20
CA LYS A 10 43.04 -11.07 3.85
C LYS A 10 41.88 -10.45 3.09
N VAL A 11 40.69 -11.06 3.19
CA VAL A 11 39.45 -10.52 2.59
C VAL A 11 39.14 -9.15 3.19
N ARG A 12 39.26 -9.03 4.49
CA ARG A 12 39.09 -7.76 5.22
C ARG A 12 39.98 -6.66 4.69
N ASN A 13 41.27 -6.94 4.59
CA ASN A 13 42.24 -5.94 4.11
C ASN A 13 41.98 -5.52 2.66
N ILE A 14 41.59 -6.46 1.80
CA ILE A 14 41.26 -6.16 0.40
C ILE A 14 40.02 -5.25 0.32
N ILE A 15 38.95 -5.58 1.03
CA ILE A 15 37.73 -4.76 1.05
C ILE A 15 38.03 -3.36 1.60
N TYR A 16 38.82 -3.29 2.67
CA TYR A 16 39.25 -2.00 3.25
C TYR A 16 40.02 -1.15 2.22
N GLN A 17 41.00 -1.72 1.54
CA GLN A 17 41.77 -1.04 0.51
C GLN A 17 40.90 -0.53 -0.64
N ILE A 18 40.00 -1.38 -1.17
CA ILE A 18 39.05 -1.00 -2.22
C ILE A 18 38.19 0.20 -1.76
N CYS A 19 37.64 0.14 -0.55
CA CYS A 19 36.83 1.25 -0.03
C CYS A 19 37.64 2.55 0.13
N GLN A 20 38.89 2.47 0.55
CA GLN A 20 39.77 3.65 0.68
C GLN A 20 40.10 4.26 -0.68
N GLU A 21 40.45 3.44 -1.68
CA GLU A 21 40.71 3.91 -3.05
C GLU A 21 39.49 4.57 -3.67
N LEU A 22 38.30 3.92 -3.54
CA LEU A 22 37.05 4.51 -4.05
C LEU A 22 36.73 5.86 -3.40
N LYS A 23 36.95 5.99 -2.11
CA LYS A 23 36.78 7.26 -1.37
C LYS A 23 37.80 8.31 -1.84
N GLY A 24 39.06 7.91 -2.06
CA GLY A 24 40.13 8.81 -2.50
C GLY A 24 39.83 9.46 -3.83
N ILE A 25 39.17 8.77 -4.73
CA ILE A 25 38.79 9.28 -6.08
C ILE A 25 37.32 9.80 -6.11
N GLY A 26 36.62 9.87 -5.01
CA GLY A 26 35.25 10.40 -4.91
C GLY A 26 34.17 9.55 -5.59
N VAL A 27 34.40 8.25 -5.75
CA VAL A 27 33.45 7.33 -6.41
C VAL A 27 32.56 6.65 -5.38
N THR A 28 31.27 6.58 -5.68
CA THR A 28 30.31 5.76 -4.92
C THR A 28 30.41 4.31 -5.38
N GLY A 29 30.81 3.42 -4.48
CA GLY A 29 30.91 1.98 -4.74
C GLY A 29 29.82 1.19 -4.05
N MET A 30 29.30 0.15 -4.72
CA MET A 30 28.40 -0.85 -4.14
C MET A 30 29.06 -2.23 -4.22
N ILE A 31 29.11 -2.92 -3.10
CA ILE A 31 29.68 -4.28 -2.99
C ILE A 31 28.56 -5.20 -2.54
N SER A 32 28.32 -6.28 -3.26
CA SER A 32 27.40 -7.34 -2.86
C SER A 32 28.13 -8.49 -2.16
N SER A 33 27.52 -9.00 -1.11
CA SER A 33 28.02 -10.15 -0.36
C SER A 33 26.87 -11.10 -0.03
N GLU A 34 27.09 -12.40 -0.16
CA GLU A 34 26.12 -13.40 0.26
C GLU A 34 26.22 -13.62 1.78
N GLN A 35 25.07 -13.68 2.42
CA GLN A 35 24.98 -14.05 3.83
C GLN A 35 24.65 -15.54 3.95
N PRO A 36 25.38 -16.32 4.77
CA PRO A 36 24.94 -17.65 5.15
C PRO A 36 23.62 -17.56 5.92
N ASP A 37 22.70 -18.47 5.65
CA ASP A 37 21.37 -18.51 6.29
C ASP A 37 21.45 -19.04 7.74
N THR A 38 22.20 -18.33 8.60
CA THR A 38 22.43 -18.71 10.01
C THR A 38 21.51 -17.99 11.00
N GLY A 39 20.48 -17.27 10.50
CA GLY A 39 19.54 -16.53 11.37
C GLY A 39 20.10 -15.28 12.05
N ASN A 40 21.40 -15.06 12.01
CA ASN A 40 22.05 -13.88 12.59
C ASN A 40 22.03 -12.68 11.65
N ILE A 41 21.89 -11.49 12.24
CA ILE A 41 21.81 -10.20 11.51
C ILE A 41 23.19 -9.77 10.96
N SER A 42 24.28 -10.41 11.35
CA SER A 42 25.64 -10.07 10.90
C SER A 42 26.00 -10.76 9.57
N SER A 43 26.69 -10.03 8.70
CA SER A 43 27.30 -10.56 7.48
C SER A 43 28.21 -11.75 7.79
N GLY A 44 28.35 -12.69 6.86
CA GLY A 44 29.09 -13.93 7.06
C GLY A 44 30.53 -13.77 7.56
N TYR A 45 31.12 -12.59 7.37
CA TYR A 45 32.47 -12.24 7.84
C TYR A 45 32.51 -11.11 8.86
N GLY A 46 31.41 -10.36 9.08
CA GLY A 46 31.29 -9.30 10.07
C GLY A 46 32.17 -8.08 9.82
N VAL A 47 32.84 -8.03 8.69
CA VAL A 47 33.87 -7.03 8.37
C VAL A 47 33.32 -5.93 7.49
N GLU A 48 32.47 -6.28 6.56
CA GLU A 48 31.88 -5.41 5.55
C GLU A 48 31.07 -4.29 6.21
N GLU A 49 30.44 -4.62 7.33
CA GLU A 49 29.65 -3.68 8.12
C GLU A 49 30.49 -2.59 8.78
N PHE A 50 31.75 -2.87 9.13
CA PHE A 50 32.64 -1.88 9.75
C PHE A 50 33.26 -0.93 8.73
N VAL A 51 33.54 -1.40 7.53
CA VAL A 51 34.26 -0.64 6.49
C VAL A 51 33.34 0.20 5.64
N SER A 52 32.12 -0.27 5.35
CA SER A 52 31.14 0.41 4.52
C SER A 52 30.50 1.60 5.23
N ASP A 53 30.09 2.61 4.45
CA ASP A 53 29.35 3.75 4.96
C ASP A 53 27.86 3.46 5.09
N GLY A 54 27.33 2.52 4.28
CA GLY A 54 25.96 2.01 4.35
C GLY A 54 25.92 0.50 4.25
N VAL A 55 24.91 -0.11 4.90
CA VAL A 55 24.62 -1.54 4.83
C VAL A 55 23.14 -1.74 4.59
N ILE A 56 22.83 -2.41 3.50
CA ILE A 56 21.48 -2.80 3.12
C ILE A 56 21.43 -4.33 3.13
N GLN A 57 20.60 -4.90 3.98
CA GLN A 57 20.39 -6.34 4.05
C GLN A 57 19.14 -6.71 3.25
N MET A 58 19.24 -7.74 2.43
CA MET A 58 18.13 -8.30 1.67
C MET A 58 17.89 -9.73 2.13
N ARG A 59 16.64 -10.07 2.42
CA ARG A 59 16.25 -11.40 2.89
C ARG A 59 15.03 -11.91 2.15
N ILE A 60 14.98 -13.21 1.98
CA ILE A 60 13.79 -13.95 1.55
C ILE A 60 13.25 -14.64 2.79
N ILE A 61 12.00 -14.37 3.15
CA ILE A 61 11.33 -14.95 4.30
C ILE A 61 10.19 -15.82 3.76
N PRO A 62 10.04 -17.08 4.21
CA PRO A 62 8.89 -17.88 3.87
C PRO A 62 7.60 -17.17 4.30
N GLY A 63 6.69 -16.95 3.36
CA GLY A 63 5.30 -16.58 3.62
C GLY A 63 4.42 -17.84 3.57
N GLU A 64 3.12 -17.70 3.72
CA GLU A 64 2.20 -18.84 3.72
C GLU A 64 2.07 -19.50 2.35
N GLN A 65 2.01 -18.71 1.30
CA GLN A 65 1.84 -19.18 -0.09
C GLN A 65 2.97 -18.73 -1.01
N GLN A 66 3.82 -17.80 -0.58
CA GLN A 66 4.87 -17.19 -1.39
C GLN A 66 6.10 -16.80 -0.57
N LEU A 67 7.21 -16.58 -1.27
CA LEU A 67 8.43 -16.05 -0.67
C LEU A 67 8.36 -14.52 -0.58
N ILE A 68 8.41 -13.99 0.63
CA ILE A 68 8.39 -12.55 0.87
C ILE A 68 9.82 -12.00 0.86
N ARG A 69 10.07 -11.05 -0.03
CA ARG A 69 11.37 -10.35 -0.09
C ARG A 69 11.32 -9.11 0.79
N LYS A 70 12.25 -9.02 1.72
CA LYS A 70 12.38 -7.88 2.64
C LYS A 70 13.76 -7.27 2.57
N MET A 71 13.81 -5.95 2.71
CA MET A 71 15.03 -5.16 2.75
C MET A 71 15.08 -4.39 4.07
N LEU A 72 16.28 -4.24 4.63
CA LEU A 72 16.53 -3.48 5.86
C LEU A 72 17.80 -2.65 5.68
N VAL A 73 17.71 -1.36 5.92
CA VAL A 73 18.91 -0.52 6.09
C VAL A 73 19.35 -0.66 7.54
N THR A 74 20.51 -1.28 7.75
CA THR A 74 21.07 -1.48 9.11
C THR A 74 22.07 -0.40 9.50
N LYS A 75 22.64 0.27 8.49
CA LYS A 75 23.61 1.34 8.67
C LYS A 75 23.57 2.33 7.53
N MET A 76 23.70 3.62 7.84
CA MET A 76 23.95 4.66 6.84
C MET A 76 24.63 5.84 7.55
N ARG A 77 25.86 6.16 7.16
CA ARG A 77 26.63 7.26 7.77
C ARG A 77 26.21 8.60 7.16
N GLY A 78 26.12 9.62 8.01
CA GLY A 78 25.89 11.01 7.59
C GLY A 78 24.46 11.39 7.26
N VAL A 79 23.51 10.42 7.26
CA VAL A 79 22.08 10.68 7.01
C VAL A 79 21.21 9.85 7.96
N GLY A 80 20.04 10.39 8.29
CA GLY A 80 19.01 9.63 8.98
C GLY A 80 18.39 8.58 8.06
N TYR A 81 18.07 7.41 8.58
CA TYR A 81 17.34 6.39 7.86
C TYR A 81 16.27 5.76 8.74
N ARG A 82 15.23 5.21 8.10
CA ARG A 82 14.19 4.48 8.83
C ARG A 82 14.67 3.07 9.14
N SER A 83 14.68 2.73 10.41
CA SER A 83 14.95 1.36 10.85
C SER A 83 13.66 0.54 10.72
N GLY A 84 13.69 -0.53 9.97
CA GLY A 84 12.58 -1.46 9.80
C GLY A 84 12.65 -2.18 8.45
N TYR A 85 12.10 -3.38 8.43
CA TYR A 85 11.99 -4.11 7.18
C TYR A 85 10.97 -3.44 6.26
N VAL A 86 11.35 -3.25 5.00
CA VAL A 86 10.46 -2.87 3.90
C VAL A 86 10.36 -4.03 2.92
N GLN A 87 9.18 -4.25 2.36
CA GLN A 87 9.00 -5.24 1.31
C GLN A 87 9.48 -4.70 -0.03
N PHE A 88 9.90 -5.59 -0.92
CA PHE A 88 10.24 -5.25 -2.28
C PHE A 88 9.91 -6.38 -3.24
N ALA A 89 9.65 -6.04 -4.50
CA ALA A 89 9.49 -6.99 -5.60
C ALA A 89 10.64 -6.85 -6.60
N VAL A 90 10.92 -7.95 -7.30
CA VAL A 90 11.80 -7.97 -8.47
C VAL A 90 10.90 -7.95 -9.70
N THR A 91 11.00 -6.89 -10.49
CA THR A 91 10.18 -6.66 -11.68
C THR A 91 11.04 -6.63 -12.94
N SER A 92 10.40 -6.65 -14.11
CA SER A 92 11.10 -6.44 -15.39
C SER A 92 11.80 -5.09 -15.52
N ARG A 93 11.45 -4.12 -14.65
CA ARG A 93 12.08 -2.78 -14.58
C ARG A 93 13.11 -2.66 -13.46
N GLY A 94 13.41 -3.74 -12.73
CA GLY A 94 14.32 -3.74 -11.60
C GLY A 94 13.59 -3.95 -10.26
N LEU A 95 14.21 -3.49 -9.18
CA LEU A 95 13.63 -3.60 -7.84
C LEU A 95 12.57 -2.51 -7.61
N ARG A 96 11.40 -2.93 -7.16
CA ARG A 96 10.35 -2.05 -6.67
C ARG A 96 10.23 -2.21 -5.16
N VAL A 97 10.51 -1.14 -4.43
CA VAL A 97 10.49 -1.14 -2.95
C VAL A 97 9.18 -0.51 -2.48
N PHE A 98 8.55 -1.10 -1.46
CA PHE A 98 7.30 -0.63 -0.85
C PHE A 98 7.59 -0.04 0.53
N PRO A 99 7.96 1.26 0.63
CA PRO A 99 8.26 1.87 1.91
C PRO A 99 6.99 1.99 2.75
N LYS A 100 7.11 1.68 4.04
CA LYS A 100 6.00 1.92 4.97
C LYS A 100 5.62 3.40 4.95
N ILE A 101 4.36 3.67 4.75
CA ILE A 101 3.83 5.04 4.72
C ILE A 101 3.94 5.58 6.14
N ALA A 102 4.74 6.64 6.31
CA ALA A 102 4.74 7.39 7.56
C ALA A 102 3.51 8.30 7.54
N VAL A 103 2.40 7.80 8.00
CA VAL A 103 1.26 8.65 8.24
C VAL A 103 1.62 9.54 9.42
N GLN A 104 1.75 10.83 9.17
CA GLN A 104 1.75 11.80 10.26
C GLN A 104 0.36 11.70 10.89
N ARG A 105 0.28 11.22 12.13
CA ARG A 105 -0.94 11.25 12.90
C ARG A 105 -1.26 12.71 13.20
N GLY A 106 -1.97 13.33 12.30
CA GLY A 106 -2.50 14.67 12.43
C GLY A 106 -3.88 14.67 11.79
N ILE A 107 -4.87 15.20 12.49
CA ILE A 107 -6.14 15.51 11.87
C ILE A 107 -5.80 16.60 10.85
N ALA A 108 -5.94 16.30 9.54
CA ALA A 108 -6.03 17.38 8.57
C ALA A 108 -7.06 18.37 9.11
N ASN A 109 -6.89 19.66 8.85
CA ASN A 109 -7.91 20.68 9.14
C ASN A 109 -9.16 20.35 8.30
N THR A 110 -9.85 19.29 8.69
CA THR A 110 -11.06 18.82 8.01
C THR A 110 -12.19 19.68 8.54
N ASP A 111 -12.76 20.46 7.66
CA ASP A 111 -14.03 21.15 7.94
C ASP A 111 -15.12 20.07 7.99
N PHE A 112 -15.48 19.64 9.19
CA PHE A 112 -16.53 18.64 9.40
C PHE A 112 -17.90 19.10 8.96
N THR A 113 -18.06 20.38 8.59
CA THR A 113 -19.33 20.92 8.06
C THR A 113 -19.47 20.65 6.57
N GLU A 114 -18.38 20.50 5.82
CA GLU A 114 -18.40 20.18 4.39
C GLU A 114 -18.84 18.73 4.17
N ARG A 115 -19.89 18.54 3.36
CA ARG A 115 -20.47 17.24 3.03
C ARG A 115 -20.20 16.87 1.56
N LYS A 116 -19.89 15.60 1.34
CA LYS A 116 -19.74 15.02 0.00
C LYS A 116 -20.94 14.14 -0.30
N LYS A 117 -21.74 14.52 -1.30
CA LYS A 117 -22.91 13.74 -1.72
C LYS A 117 -22.48 12.37 -2.23
N THR A 118 -23.29 11.37 -1.93
CA THR A 118 -23.10 10.01 -2.44
C THR A 118 -23.69 9.83 -3.83
N GLY A 119 -24.55 10.75 -4.27
CA GLY A 119 -25.36 10.62 -5.47
C GLY A 119 -26.61 9.77 -5.28
N ILE A 120 -26.81 9.19 -4.09
CA ILE A 120 -27.97 8.40 -3.69
C ILE A 120 -28.87 9.30 -2.82
N ALA A 121 -29.89 9.91 -3.43
CA ALA A 121 -30.68 10.95 -2.78
C ALA A 121 -31.25 10.57 -1.40
N GLY A 122 -31.74 9.33 -1.26
CA GLY A 122 -32.26 8.84 0.02
C GLY A 122 -31.17 8.67 1.07
N LEU A 123 -29.98 8.24 0.66
CA LEU A 123 -28.83 8.10 1.54
C LEU A 123 -28.28 9.47 1.95
N ASP A 124 -28.18 10.40 1.00
CA ASP A 124 -27.72 11.76 1.29
C ASP A 124 -28.65 12.47 2.29
N THR A 125 -29.96 12.25 2.16
CA THR A 125 -30.95 12.75 3.14
C THR A 125 -30.74 12.12 4.52
N ALA A 126 -30.52 10.79 4.59
CA ALA A 126 -30.28 10.08 5.84
C ALA A 126 -28.96 10.47 6.51
N LEU A 127 -27.99 10.96 5.72
CA LEU A 127 -26.68 11.45 6.18
C LEU A 127 -26.61 12.97 6.36
N ASP A 128 -27.76 13.65 6.38
CA ASP A 128 -27.81 15.11 6.57
C ASP A 128 -27.00 15.89 5.50
N GLY A 129 -27.12 15.45 4.23
CA GLY A 129 -26.48 16.08 3.07
C GLY A 129 -25.27 15.33 2.51
N GLY A 130 -24.93 14.15 3.03
CA GLY A 130 -23.87 13.31 2.52
C GLY A 130 -22.79 12.95 3.52
N ILE A 131 -21.71 12.35 3.05
CA ILE A 131 -20.57 11.94 3.89
C ILE A 131 -19.74 13.17 4.28
N PRO A 132 -19.36 13.36 5.56
CA PRO A 132 -18.42 14.42 5.92
C PRO A 132 -17.10 14.28 5.17
N LYS A 133 -16.56 15.39 4.68
CA LYS A 133 -15.30 15.42 3.94
C LYS A 133 -14.18 14.77 4.73
N GLY A 134 -13.35 13.98 4.06
CA GLY A 134 -12.21 13.28 4.66
C GLY A 134 -12.58 12.07 5.53
N HIS A 135 -13.86 11.66 5.56
CA HIS A 135 -14.26 10.47 6.30
C HIS A 135 -14.07 9.20 5.47
N VAL A 136 -13.70 8.13 6.16
CA VAL A 136 -13.63 6.77 5.64
C VAL A 136 -14.89 6.04 6.07
N VAL A 137 -15.73 5.63 5.12
CA VAL A 137 -17.02 4.97 5.36
C VAL A 137 -16.94 3.52 4.93
N LEU A 138 -17.45 2.61 5.76
CA LEU A 138 -17.60 1.20 5.42
C LEU A 138 -19.02 0.93 4.95
N ILE A 139 -19.16 0.38 3.72
CA ILE A 139 -20.41 -0.18 3.23
C ILE A 139 -20.33 -1.71 3.32
N SER A 140 -21.16 -2.32 4.12
CA SER A 140 -21.19 -3.77 4.30
C SER A 140 -22.53 -4.36 3.89
N GLY A 141 -22.49 -5.54 3.27
CA GLY A 141 -23.72 -6.25 2.86
C GLY A 141 -23.41 -7.55 2.14
N THR A 142 -24.45 -8.37 1.94
CA THR A 142 -24.36 -9.63 1.20
C THR A 142 -24.16 -9.40 -0.30
N THR A 143 -23.87 -10.46 -1.06
CA THR A 143 -23.82 -10.40 -2.51
C THR A 143 -25.16 -9.87 -3.06
N GLY A 144 -25.10 -9.01 -4.09
CA GLY A 144 -26.30 -8.44 -4.72
C GLY A 144 -26.96 -7.30 -3.92
N SER A 145 -26.41 -6.85 -2.79
CA SER A 145 -26.99 -5.75 -1.99
C SER A 145 -26.72 -4.34 -2.54
N GLY A 146 -26.03 -4.21 -3.67
CA GLY A 146 -25.77 -2.92 -4.34
C GLY A 146 -24.53 -2.19 -3.85
N LYS A 147 -23.58 -2.84 -3.16
CA LYS A 147 -22.34 -2.21 -2.66
C LYS A 147 -21.51 -1.60 -3.78
N THR A 148 -21.15 -2.40 -4.79
CA THR A 148 -20.38 -1.98 -5.96
C THR A 148 -21.08 -0.83 -6.69
N LEU A 149 -22.39 -0.91 -6.85
CA LEU A 149 -23.19 0.15 -7.48
C LEU A 149 -23.13 1.45 -6.66
N SER A 150 -23.25 1.36 -5.33
CA SER A 150 -23.15 2.54 -4.46
C SER A 150 -21.73 3.16 -4.51
N CYS A 151 -20.70 2.34 -4.64
CA CYS A 151 -19.32 2.76 -4.81
C CYS A 151 -19.12 3.54 -6.12
N MET A 152 -19.63 3.00 -7.23
CA MET A 152 -19.57 3.66 -8.53
C MET A 152 -20.35 4.99 -8.54
N GLN A 153 -21.57 4.98 -7.98
CA GLN A 153 -22.41 6.18 -7.91
C GLN A 153 -21.77 7.31 -7.08
N PHE A 154 -21.09 6.95 -5.99
CA PHE A 154 -20.31 7.89 -5.20
C PHE A 154 -19.17 8.55 -5.98
N LEU A 155 -18.46 7.81 -6.83
CA LEU A 155 -17.40 8.37 -7.67
C LEU A 155 -17.99 9.22 -8.80
N GLU A 156 -19.03 8.74 -9.46
CA GLU A 156 -19.71 9.47 -10.52
C GLU A 156 -20.24 10.83 -10.04
N GLU A 157 -20.88 10.88 -8.86
CA GLU A 157 -21.36 12.13 -8.27
C GLU A 157 -20.19 13.09 -7.99
N GLY A 158 -19.04 12.57 -7.57
CA GLY A 158 -17.82 13.36 -7.37
C GLY A 158 -17.31 13.96 -8.67
N ILE A 159 -17.18 13.14 -9.71
CA ILE A 159 -16.69 13.56 -11.03
C ILE A 159 -17.62 14.63 -11.62
N ARG A 160 -18.93 14.44 -11.54
CA ARG A 160 -19.92 15.46 -11.97
C ARG A 160 -19.81 16.76 -11.18
N SER A 161 -19.27 16.71 -9.97
CA SER A 161 -19.00 17.87 -9.14
C SER A 161 -17.59 18.46 -9.34
N GLY A 162 -16.82 17.99 -10.33
CA GLY A 162 -15.46 18.43 -10.64
C GLY A 162 -14.38 17.85 -9.74
N GLU A 163 -14.68 16.76 -9.01
CA GLU A 163 -13.71 16.03 -8.18
C GLU A 163 -13.11 14.85 -8.98
N LYS A 164 -11.93 14.40 -8.57
CA LYS A 164 -11.30 13.23 -9.16
C LYS A 164 -11.49 11.99 -8.30
N GLY A 165 -11.70 10.86 -8.96
CA GLY A 165 -11.99 9.56 -8.35
C GLY A 165 -10.86 8.55 -8.51
N LEU A 166 -10.68 7.70 -7.50
CA LEU A 166 -9.86 6.50 -7.57
C LEU A 166 -10.71 5.29 -7.18
N TYR A 167 -10.76 4.30 -8.06
CA TYR A 167 -11.41 3.01 -7.80
C TYR A 167 -10.37 1.92 -7.67
N VAL A 168 -10.25 1.32 -6.48
CA VAL A 168 -9.41 0.15 -6.23
C VAL A 168 -10.26 -1.10 -6.42
N ALA A 169 -10.07 -1.76 -7.58
CA ALA A 169 -10.82 -2.95 -8.00
C ALA A 169 -10.09 -4.22 -7.54
N LEU A 170 -10.60 -4.87 -6.50
CA LEU A 170 -10.01 -6.07 -5.91
C LEU A 170 -10.89 -7.32 -6.10
N GLU A 171 -12.15 -7.16 -6.46
CA GLU A 171 -13.10 -8.27 -6.62
C GLU A 171 -13.46 -8.48 -8.09
N GLU A 172 -13.80 -7.42 -8.79
CA GLU A 172 -14.25 -7.48 -10.19
C GLU A 172 -13.18 -6.91 -11.14
N PRO A 173 -13.04 -7.47 -12.36
CA PRO A 173 -12.20 -6.88 -13.39
C PRO A 173 -12.68 -5.46 -13.75
N VAL A 174 -11.75 -4.55 -14.05
CA VAL A 174 -12.05 -3.15 -14.39
C VAL A 174 -13.07 -3.02 -15.53
N GLN A 175 -12.93 -3.88 -16.56
CA GLN A 175 -13.85 -3.87 -17.71
C GLN A 175 -15.28 -4.21 -17.31
N GLN A 176 -15.48 -5.06 -16.30
CA GLN A 176 -16.79 -5.41 -15.78
C GLN A 176 -17.38 -4.24 -15.00
N VAL A 177 -16.58 -3.57 -14.16
CA VAL A 177 -17.01 -2.36 -13.43
C VAL A 177 -17.44 -1.26 -14.41
N ILE A 178 -16.63 -1.00 -15.46
CA ILE A 178 -16.97 -0.02 -16.51
C ILE A 178 -18.28 -0.38 -17.20
N LYS A 179 -18.45 -1.62 -17.66
CA LYS A 179 -19.68 -2.09 -18.28
C LYS A 179 -20.90 -1.93 -17.39
N THR A 180 -20.75 -2.22 -16.10
CA THR A 180 -21.85 -2.06 -15.14
C THR A 180 -22.22 -0.59 -15.00
N GLY A 181 -21.24 0.33 -14.99
CA GLY A 181 -21.48 1.77 -15.01
C GLY A 181 -22.27 2.23 -16.23
N GLU A 182 -21.86 1.79 -17.42
CA GLU A 182 -22.55 2.09 -18.68
C GLU A 182 -24.03 1.68 -18.67
N LEU A 183 -24.36 0.53 -18.08
CA LEU A 183 -25.76 0.08 -17.96
C LEU A 183 -26.61 1.01 -17.07
N HIS A 184 -25.98 1.83 -16.23
CA HIS A 184 -26.62 2.82 -15.38
C HIS A 184 -26.53 4.25 -15.94
N GLY A 185 -25.98 4.41 -17.16
CA GLY A 185 -25.80 5.69 -17.82
C GLY A 185 -24.65 6.53 -17.28
N TRP A 186 -23.63 5.88 -16.70
CA TRP A 186 -22.39 6.52 -16.24
C TRP A 186 -21.26 6.23 -17.21
N ASP A 187 -20.64 7.28 -17.76
CA ASP A 187 -19.57 7.17 -18.76
C ASP A 187 -18.20 6.98 -18.10
N LEU A 188 -18.05 5.87 -17.33
CA LEU A 188 -16.82 5.59 -16.60
C LEU A 188 -15.59 5.45 -17.51
N ALA A 189 -15.78 4.97 -18.76
CA ALA A 189 -14.69 4.86 -19.72
C ALA A 189 -14.19 6.25 -20.15
N GLU A 190 -15.10 7.19 -20.45
CA GLU A 190 -14.76 8.57 -20.79
C GLU A 190 -14.07 9.27 -19.64
N ASN A 191 -14.56 9.06 -18.41
CA ASN A 191 -13.94 9.61 -17.20
C ASN A 191 -12.50 9.09 -16.98
N VAL A 192 -12.20 7.85 -17.38
CA VAL A 192 -10.83 7.31 -17.35
C VAL A 192 -9.96 7.98 -18.41
N GLU A 193 -10.46 8.15 -19.63
CA GLU A 193 -9.73 8.82 -20.70
C GLU A 193 -9.47 10.30 -20.40
N ALA A 194 -10.41 10.97 -19.77
CA ALA A 194 -10.27 12.35 -19.31
C ALA A 194 -9.28 12.51 -18.11
N GLY A 195 -8.96 11.42 -17.42
CA GLY A 195 -8.11 11.43 -16.22
C GLY A 195 -8.83 11.87 -14.94
N ASP A 196 -10.17 11.85 -14.96
CA ASP A 196 -11.02 12.17 -13.81
C ASP A 196 -11.31 10.92 -12.96
N LEU A 197 -11.18 9.72 -13.55
CA LEU A 197 -11.25 8.43 -12.87
C LEU A 197 -9.99 7.61 -13.13
N ARG A 198 -9.41 7.06 -12.07
CA ARG A 198 -8.31 6.11 -12.16
C ARG A 198 -8.71 4.79 -11.52
N PHE A 199 -8.29 3.69 -12.14
CA PHE A 199 -8.38 2.37 -11.54
C PHE A 199 -7.02 1.90 -11.02
N VAL A 200 -7.03 1.27 -9.83
CA VAL A 200 -5.93 0.47 -9.28
C VAL A 200 -6.45 -0.95 -9.14
N THR A 201 -5.68 -1.91 -9.60
CA THR A 201 -5.98 -3.34 -9.44
C THR A 201 -4.94 -3.98 -8.55
N GLY A 202 -5.33 -4.97 -7.75
CA GLY A 202 -4.41 -5.79 -6.96
C GLY A 202 -4.44 -7.24 -7.43
N ASP A 203 -3.26 -7.87 -7.49
CA ASP A 203 -3.20 -9.33 -7.61
C ASP A 203 -3.42 -9.93 -6.22
N LEU A 204 -4.54 -10.64 -6.06
CA LEU A 204 -4.89 -11.29 -4.79
C LEU A 204 -4.26 -12.67 -4.63
N ILE A 205 -3.72 -13.27 -5.72
CA ILE A 205 -3.01 -14.55 -5.66
C ILE A 205 -1.67 -14.37 -4.94
N ASP A 206 -0.96 -13.31 -5.30
CA ASP A 206 0.32 -12.91 -4.68
C ASP A 206 0.14 -11.64 -3.82
N PHE A 207 -0.89 -11.63 -2.96
CA PHE A 207 -1.25 -10.44 -2.19
C PHE A 207 -0.12 -9.95 -1.29
N VAL A 208 0.39 -8.75 -1.60
CA VAL A 208 1.37 -8.01 -0.80
C VAL A 208 0.71 -6.72 -0.32
N PRO A 209 0.29 -6.62 0.96
CA PRO A 209 -0.40 -5.44 1.49
C PRO A 209 0.33 -4.13 1.24
N ASP A 210 1.65 -4.11 1.46
CA ASP A 210 2.48 -2.91 1.27
C ASP A 210 2.55 -2.48 -0.20
N GLU A 211 2.44 -3.42 -1.15
CA GLU A 211 2.41 -3.14 -2.59
C GLU A 211 1.12 -2.42 -2.98
N ILE A 212 -0.03 -2.99 -2.65
CA ILE A 212 -1.34 -2.39 -2.96
C ILE A 212 -1.47 -1.02 -2.29
N LEU A 213 -1.03 -0.89 -1.04
CA LEU A 213 -1.02 0.39 -0.36
C LEU A 213 -0.15 1.43 -1.09
N SER A 214 1.04 1.02 -1.54
CA SER A 214 1.92 1.88 -2.34
C SER A 214 1.28 2.29 -3.67
N ASP A 215 0.56 1.37 -4.33
CA ASP A 215 -0.13 1.67 -5.59
C ASP A 215 -1.29 2.65 -5.40
N ILE A 216 -2.07 2.49 -4.33
CA ILE A 216 -3.13 3.44 -3.96
C ILE A 216 -2.53 4.82 -3.70
N VAL A 217 -1.47 4.90 -2.89
CA VAL A 217 -0.83 6.18 -2.57
C VAL A 217 -0.27 6.86 -3.82
N ASN A 218 0.45 6.12 -4.65
CA ASN A 218 0.99 6.66 -5.90
C ASN A 218 -0.13 7.16 -6.82
N ALA A 219 -1.21 6.39 -6.98
CA ALA A 219 -2.35 6.79 -7.79
C ALA A 219 -3.04 8.05 -7.25
N VAL A 220 -3.19 8.17 -5.93
CA VAL A 220 -3.72 9.39 -5.30
C VAL A 220 -2.82 10.60 -5.55
N GLU A 221 -1.49 10.45 -5.37
CA GLU A 221 -0.55 11.56 -5.58
C GLU A 221 -0.47 11.98 -7.06
N GLU A 222 -0.53 11.02 -7.99
CA GLU A 222 -0.49 11.29 -9.43
C GLU A 222 -1.76 11.96 -9.95
N THR A 223 -2.92 11.55 -9.46
CA THR A 223 -4.21 12.04 -9.96
C THR A 223 -4.74 13.22 -9.18
N GLY A 224 -4.37 13.35 -7.91
CA GLY A 224 -5.00 14.30 -6.99
C GLY A 224 -6.43 13.89 -6.61
N ALA A 225 -6.70 12.57 -6.53
CA ALA A 225 -8.05 12.05 -6.24
C ALA A 225 -8.59 12.58 -4.90
N ASN A 226 -9.83 13.04 -4.93
CA ASN A 226 -10.57 13.56 -3.78
C ASN A 226 -11.50 12.50 -3.19
N ARG A 227 -11.88 11.51 -4.01
CA ARG A 227 -12.72 10.38 -3.63
C ARG A 227 -12.00 9.07 -3.93
N VAL A 228 -12.03 8.16 -2.96
CA VAL A 228 -11.42 6.83 -3.12
C VAL A 228 -12.44 5.76 -2.74
N VAL A 229 -12.53 4.75 -3.58
CA VAL A 229 -13.31 3.54 -3.33
C VAL A 229 -12.37 2.34 -3.31
N VAL A 230 -12.57 1.42 -2.35
CA VAL A 230 -11.91 0.12 -2.32
C VAL A 230 -12.96 -0.97 -2.32
N ASP A 231 -13.08 -1.72 -3.41
CA ASP A 231 -14.12 -2.72 -3.64
C ASP A 231 -13.50 -4.07 -4.05
N ALA A 232 -13.43 -5.06 -3.15
CA ALA A 232 -13.89 -5.08 -1.78
C ALA A 232 -12.73 -5.45 -0.84
N ILE A 233 -12.71 -4.86 0.36
CA ILE A 233 -11.68 -5.21 1.35
C ILE A 233 -11.80 -6.65 1.88
N SER A 234 -12.98 -7.27 1.78
CA SER A 234 -13.19 -8.70 2.06
C SER A 234 -12.31 -9.61 1.20
N SER A 235 -12.00 -9.21 -0.03
CA SER A 235 -11.13 -9.97 -0.93
C SER A 235 -9.68 -10.00 -0.42
N ILE A 236 -9.20 -8.91 0.18
CA ILE A 236 -7.92 -8.86 0.87
C ILE A 236 -7.89 -9.83 2.06
N MET A 237 -8.96 -9.86 2.85
CA MET A 237 -9.04 -10.75 4.01
C MET A 237 -9.06 -12.22 3.62
N SER A 238 -9.63 -12.54 2.46
CA SER A 238 -9.67 -13.91 1.93
C SER A 238 -8.33 -14.33 1.30
N ALA A 239 -7.54 -13.40 0.84
CA ALA A 239 -6.26 -13.65 0.18
C ALA A 239 -5.10 -13.92 1.16
N THR A 240 -5.27 -13.64 2.46
CA THR A 240 -4.23 -13.88 3.46
C THR A 240 -4.80 -14.38 4.78
N MET A 241 -4.12 -15.33 5.40
CA MET A 241 -4.43 -15.78 6.76
C MET A 241 -3.86 -14.85 7.84
N HIS A 242 -2.96 -13.95 7.49
CA HIS A 242 -2.35 -12.99 8.43
C HIS A 242 -3.29 -11.82 8.71
N GLN A 243 -4.25 -12.00 9.58
CA GLN A 243 -5.23 -10.98 9.99
C GLN A 243 -4.56 -9.67 10.47
N GLU A 244 -3.42 -9.77 11.14
CA GLU A 244 -2.68 -8.59 11.61
C GLU A 244 -2.12 -7.75 10.44
N SER A 245 -1.69 -8.39 9.35
CA SER A 245 -1.21 -7.67 8.15
C SER A 245 -2.35 -6.91 7.47
N VAL A 246 -3.54 -7.52 7.39
CA VAL A 246 -4.75 -6.85 6.87
C VAL A 246 -5.15 -5.68 7.77
N ARG A 247 -5.15 -5.90 9.08
CA ARG A 247 -5.45 -4.84 10.04
C ARG A 247 -4.49 -3.66 9.92
N GLN A 248 -3.19 -3.91 9.80
CA GLN A 248 -2.18 -2.88 9.61
C GLN A 248 -2.36 -2.15 8.28
N PHE A 249 -2.68 -2.87 7.21
CA PHE A 249 -3.00 -2.28 5.90
C PHE A 249 -4.19 -1.32 6.01
N LEU A 250 -5.31 -1.78 6.60
CA LEU A 250 -6.52 -0.96 6.73
C LEU A 250 -6.29 0.28 7.59
N LEU A 251 -5.54 0.16 8.70
CA LEU A 251 -5.19 1.30 9.54
C LEU A 251 -4.34 2.32 8.77
N GLN A 252 -3.29 1.86 8.07
CA GLN A 252 -2.42 2.75 7.30
C GLN A 252 -3.18 3.42 6.16
N LEU A 253 -4.06 2.69 5.46
CA LEU A 253 -4.89 3.24 4.41
C LEU A 253 -5.86 4.30 4.95
N ALA A 254 -6.59 3.98 6.02
CA ALA A 254 -7.54 4.91 6.63
C ALA A 254 -6.84 6.18 7.14
N ASP A 255 -5.72 6.02 7.86
CA ASP A 255 -4.92 7.15 8.34
C ASP A 255 -4.42 8.03 7.19
N TYR A 256 -3.94 7.41 6.09
CA TYR A 256 -3.49 8.15 4.91
C TYR A 256 -4.62 8.94 4.26
N LEU A 257 -5.77 8.31 4.02
CA LEU A 257 -6.92 8.95 3.39
C LEU A 257 -7.46 10.11 4.24
N LYS A 258 -7.57 9.91 5.55
CA LYS A 258 -7.96 10.97 6.51
C LYS A 258 -6.96 12.12 6.54
N PHE A 259 -5.65 11.81 6.60
CA PHE A 259 -4.60 12.83 6.60
C PHE A 259 -4.63 13.71 5.33
N LYS A 260 -4.93 13.10 4.18
CA LYS A 260 -5.08 13.80 2.89
C LYS A 260 -6.44 14.51 2.75
N GLY A 261 -7.38 14.33 3.67
CA GLY A 261 -8.73 14.88 3.57
C GLY A 261 -9.57 14.23 2.46
N ILE A 262 -9.26 13.00 2.08
CA ILE A 262 -9.93 12.24 1.01
C ILE A 262 -11.16 11.54 1.60
N THR A 263 -12.34 11.78 1.00
CA THR A 263 -13.55 11.07 1.37
C THR A 263 -13.58 9.71 0.69
N SER A 264 -13.78 8.64 1.44
CA SER A 264 -13.65 7.29 0.90
C SER A 264 -14.73 6.32 1.35
N ILE A 265 -15.00 5.36 0.47
CA ILE A 265 -15.90 4.24 0.73
C ILE A 265 -15.10 2.94 0.59
N LEU A 266 -15.13 2.13 1.65
CA LEU A 266 -14.60 0.78 1.66
C LEU A 266 -15.78 -0.19 1.62
N SER A 267 -15.83 -1.09 0.63
CA SER A 267 -16.90 -2.09 0.57
C SER A 267 -16.47 -3.38 1.27
N PHE A 268 -17.41 -4.06 1.88
CA PHE A 268 -17.19 -5.33 2.56
C PHE A 268 -18.30 -6.33 2.29
N LEU A 269 -17.92 -7.52 1.82
CA LEU A 269 -18.85 -8.63 1.61
C LEU A 269 -19.10 -9.38 2.94
N MET A 270 -20.35 -9.39 3.40
CA MET A 270 -20.76 -10.12 4.57
C MET A 270 -20.99 -11.60 4.25
N SER A 271 -20.26 -12.49 4.95
CA SER A 271 -20.55 -13.92 4.93
C SER A 271 -21.52 -14.32 6.05
N ALA A 272 -22.11 -15.53 5.98
CA ALA A 272 -23.01 -16.05 7.01
C ALA A 272 -22.35 -16.18 8.40
N ASN A 273 -21.02 -16.27 8.48
CA ASN A 273 -20.22 -16.43 9.70
C ASN A 273 -19.67 -15.10 10.27
N PHE A 274 -20.24 -14.00 9.90
CA PHE A 274 -19.73 -12.62 10.04
C PHE A 274 -19.50 -12.10 11.48
N GLY A 275 -20.00 -12.76 12.49
CA GLY A 275 -19.96 -12.23 13.88
C GLY A 275 -18.57 -11.98 14.48
N ALA A 276 -17.55 -12.73 14.09
CA ALA A 276 -16.17 -12.59 14.58
C ALA A 276 -15.36 -11.60 13.73
N GLU A 277 -15.51 -11.64 12.40
CA GLU A 277 -14.81 -10.79 11.44
C GLU A 277 -15.24 -9.32 11.56
N LYS A 278 -16.52 -9.07 11.82
CA LYS A 278 -17.06 -7.72 12.04
C LYS A 278 -16.38 -6.99 13.20
N ARG A 279 -16.15 -7.68 14.32
CA ARG A 279 -15.52 -7.07 15.50
C ARG A 279 -14.08 -6.62 15.20
N GLN A 280 -13.34 -7.35 14.38
CA GLN A 280 -11.97 -7.01 14.04
C GLN A 280 -11.88 -5.80 13.07
N LEU A 281 -12.74 -5.77 12.06
CA LEU A 281 -12.85 -4.65 11.13
C LEU A 281 -13.27 -3.36 11.82
N LEU A 282 -14.33 -3.42 12.62
CA LEU A 282 -14.81 -2.25 13.35
C LEU A 282 -13.77 -1.77 14.36
N SER A 283 -13.08 -2.65 15.08
CA SER A 283 -12.01 -2.25 16.00
C SER A 283 -10.84 -1.56 15.28
N ALA A 284 -10.57 -1.90 14.02
CA ALA A 284 -9.53 -1.23 13.23
C ALA A 284 -9.96 0.16 12.72
N LEU A 285 -11.26 0.36 12.48
CA LEU A 285 -11.80 1.62 11.94
C LEU A 285 -12.33 2.55 13.04
N GLU A 286 -12.74 2.03 14.21
CA GLU A 286 -13.29 2.79 15.33
C GLU A 286 -12.24 3.38 16.28
N THR A 287 -10.97 2.93 16.20
CA THR A 287 -9.91 3.32 17.15
C THR A 287 -9.25 4.68 16.81
N ASN A 288 -9.84 5.46 15.88
CA ASN A 288 -9.34 6.80 15.55
C ASN A 288 -10.53 7.77 15.45
#